data_2efd9a7557265b96d9abcd29573a4088
#
_entry.id   2efd9a7557265b96d9abcd29573a4088
#
_cell.length_a   1.000
_cell.length_b   1.000
_cell.length_c   1.000
_cell.angle_alpha   90.00
_cell.angle_beta   90.00
_cell.angle_gamma   90.00
#
_symmetry.space_group_name_H-M   'P 1'
#
loop_
_entity.id
_entity.type
_entity.pdbx_description
1 polymer ?
#
loop_
_entity_poly.entity_id
_entity_poly.type
_entity_poly.pdbx_seq_one_letter_code
_entity_poly.pdbx_strand_id
1 'polypeptide(L)'
;MAAISQIAFVSSLPEQHYHQLEALLFFNGRQHRVRKGIETAIDRYGAPEIVTTGKQLRVRVGGETDAQCLFAIEREGKLSRPIGVVLYVRAGQECITVLHLVVAEPYAAGGPRANQNLALRLVQAVRRVARCTSGIRHVELVYSRERPRAAYA
;
A
#
# COMPACT_ATOMS: atom_id res chain seq x y z
N MET A 1 8.96 -27.01 15.69
CA MET A 1 8.41 -26.57 14.39
C MET A 1 8.30 -25.07 14.33
N ALA A 2 8.82 -24.45 13.30
CA ALA A 2 8.62 -23.04 13.09
C ALA A 2 7.13 -22.76 12.81
N ALA A 3 6.57 -21.74 13.43
CA ALA A 3 5.20 -21.32 13.16
C ALA A 3 5.09 -20.88 11.68
N ILE A 4 4.01 -21.31 11.01
CA ILE A 4 3.75 -20.88 9.64
C ILE A 4 3.26 -19.45 9.67
N SER A 5 3.99 -18.56 9.01
CA SER A 5 3.62 -17.19 8.83
C SER A 5 2.51 -17.08 7.78
N GLN A 6 1.46 -16.33 8.10
CA GLN A 6 0.36 -16.07 7.18
C GLN A 6 0.29 -14.58 6.87
N ILE A 7 0.02 -14.27 5.61
CA ILE A 7 -0.16 -12.90 5.15
C ILE A 7 -1.65 -12.68 4.88
N ALA A 8 -2.21 -11.66 5.51
CA ALA A 8 -3.59 -11.25 5.29
C ALA A 8 -3.64 -9.81 4.80
N PHE A 9 -4.68 -9.45 4.05
CA PHE A 9 -4.90 -8.09 3.57
C PHE A 9 -6.11 -7.51 4.26
N VAL A 10 -5.95 -6.34 4.86
CA VAL A 10 -7.00 -5.65 5.62
C VAL A 10 -7.06 -4.18 5.24
N SER A 11 -8.20 -3.53 5.46
CA SER A 11 -8.39 -2.12 5.11
C SER A 11 -8.13 -1.15 6.27
N SER A 12 -7.90 -1.67 7.46
CA SER A 12 -7.56 -0.87 8.63
C SER A 12 -6.67 -1.67 9.57
N LEU A 13 -5.92 -0.98 10.42
CA LEU A 13 -5.05 -1.60 11.42
C LEU A 13 -5.46 -1.18 12.82
N PRO A 14 -5.28 -2.03 13.84
CA PRO A 14 -5.38 -1.60 15.23
C PRO A 14 -4.38 -0.47 15.55
N GLU A 15 -4.76 0.46 16.39
CA GLU A 15 -3.93 1.64 16.73
C GLU A 15 -2.57 1.28 17.34
N GLN A 16 -2.45 0.10 17.92
CA GLN A 16 -1.18 -0.40 18.48
C GLN A 16 -0.06 -0.51 17.43
N HIS A 17 -0.41 -0.54 16.16
CA HIS A 17 0.55 -0.62 15.05
C HIS A 17 0.98 0.74 14.50
N TYR A 18 0.64 1.84 15.18
CA TYR A 18 0.94 3.19 14.70
C TYR A 18 2.41 3.39 14.34
N HIS A 19 3.32 3.07 15.26
CA HIS A 19 4.75 3.29 15.02
C HIS A 19 5.31 2.41 13.91
N GLN A 20 4.82 1.19 13.80
CA GLN A 20 5.21 0.28 12.73
C GLN A 20 4.74 0.79 11.37
N LEU A 21 3.53 1.31 11.30
CA LEU A 21 2.98 1.91 10.07
C LEU A 21 3.73 3.18 9.70
N GLU A 22 4.02 4.03 10.66
CA GLU A 22 4.80 5.25 10.45
C GLU A 22 6.18 4.93 9.87
N ALA A 23 6.87 3.96 10.44
CA ALA A 23 8.17 3.52 9.95
C ALA A 23 8.08 2.97 8.52
N LEU A 24 7.04 2.21 8.22
CA LEU A 24 6.82 1.64 6.90
C LEU A 24 6.59 2.74 5.84
N LEU A 25 5.78 3.73 6.16
CA LEU A 25 5.42 4.79 5.23
C LEU A 25 6.52 5.84 5.05
N PHE A 26 7.19 6.24 6.12
CA PHE A 26 8.05 7.43 6.11
C PHE A 26 9.53 7.14 6.32
N PHE A 27 9.87 6.02 6.91
CA PHE A 27 11.24 5.69 7.27
C PHE A 27 11.75 4.43 6.60
N ASN A 28 11.13 4.04 5.49
CA ASN A 28 11.57 2.88 4.73
C ASN A 28 12.78 3.26 3.86
N GLY A 29 13.90 2.57 4.03
CA GLY A 29 15.13 2.82 3.29
C GLY A 29 15.04 2.61 1.79
N ARG A 30 13.99 1.93 1.31
CA ARG A 30 13.79 1.70 -0.12
C ARG A 30 13.07 2.84 -0.84
N GLN A 31 12.56 3.82 -0.12
CA GLN A 31 11.81 4.94 -0.71
C GLN A 31 12.65 5.78 -1.67
N HIS A 32 13.95 5.89 -1.45
CA HIS A 32 14.80 6.69 -2.33
C HIS A 32 14.83 6.20 -3.78
N ARG A 33 14.58 4.90 -4.02
CA ARG A 33 14.56 4.32 -5.37
C ARG A 33 13.37 4.76 -6.20
N VAL A 34 12.33 5.21 -5.54
CA VAL A 34 11.07 5.62 -6.17
C VAL A 34 10.71 7.07 -5.82
N ARG A 35 11.71 7.83 -5.41
CA ARG A 35 11.55 9.20 -4.93
C ARG A 35 10.74 10.08 -5.87
N LYS A 36 11.01 10.02 -7.18
CA LYS A 36 10.28 10.83 -8.16
C LYS A 36 8.80 10.47 -8.21
N GLY A 37 8.47 9.20 -8.12
CA GLY A 37 7.10 8.75 -8.06
C GLY A 37 6.40 9.24 -6.81
N ILE A 38 7.08 9.19 -5.67
CA ILE A 38 6.56 9.70 -4.40
C ILE A 38 6.32 11.20 -4.48
N GLU A 39 7.30 11.97 -4.98
CA GLU A 39 7.17 13.41 -5.14
C GLU A 39 6.02 13.78 -6.07
N THR A 40 5.88 13.08 -7.19
CA THR A 40 4.77 13.28 -8.13
C THR A 40 3.43 13.01 -7.45
N ALA A 41 3.32 11.95 -6.69
CA ALA A 41 2.09 11.61 -5.98
C ALA A 41 1.76 12.67 -4.92
N ILE A 42 2.74 13.13 -4.18
CA ILE A 42 2.57 14.17 -3.17
C ILE A 42 2.14 15.49 -3.82
N ASP A 43 2.77 15.89 -4.90
CA ASP A 43 2.44 17.13 -5.61
C ASP A 43 1.03 17.10 -6.17
N ARG A 44 0.60 15.95 -6.66
CA ARG A 44 -0.71 15.83 -7.32
C ARG A 44 -1.85 15.54 -6.34
N TYR A 45 -1.62 14.75 -5.32
CA TYR A 45 -2.68 14.24 -4.44
C TYR A 45 -2.50 14.64 -2.97
N GLY A 46 -1.32 15.11 -2.59
CA GLY A 46 -0.98 15.42 -1.21
C GLY A 46 -0.17 14.32 -0.54
N ALA A 47 0.43 14.65 0.60
CA ALA A 47 1.22 13.70 1.37
C ALA A 47 0.32 12.70 2.10
N PRO A 48 0.76 11.45 2.26
CA PRO A 48 0.02 10.49 3.08
C PRO A 48 0.04 10.90 4.56
N GLU A 49 -1.08 10.66 5.22
CA GLU A 49 -1.27 10.99 6.62
C GLU A 49 -1.97 9.84 7.33
N ILE A 50 -1.43 9.44 8.48
CA ILE A 50 -2.03 8.39 9.30
C ILE A 50 -3.13 9.03 10.15
N VAL A 51 -4.32 8.47 10.06
CA VAL A 51 -5.51 8.96 10.77
C VAL A 51 -6.01 7.86 11.70
N THR A 52 -6.30 8.24 12.94
CA THR A 52 -6.93 7.33 13.90
C THR A 52 -8.42 7.63 13.98
N THR A 53 -9.25 6.63 13.72
CA THR A 53 -10.69 6.73 13.88
C THR A 53 -11.15 5.61 14.81
N GLY A 54 -11.64 5.98 16.00
CA GLY A 54 -11.85 5.00 17.05
C GLY A 54 -10.51 4.40 17.45
N LYS A 55 -10.39 3.08 17.41
CA LYS A 55 -9.15 2.36 17.71
C LYS A 55 -8.49 1.80 16.46
N GLN A 56 -8.84 2.35 15.29
CA GLN A 56 -8.34 1.86 14.01
C GLN A 56 -7.53 2.92 13.29
N LEU A 57 -6.49 2.48 12.59
CA LEU A 57 -5.63 3.31 11.78
C LEU A 57 -6.01 3.19 10.30
N ARG A 58 -6.03 4.32 9.62
CA ARG A 58 -6.16 4.39 8.17
C ARG A 58 -5.16 5.41 7.65
N VAL A 59 -4.91 5.38 6.36
CA VAL A 59 -4.06 6.37 5.69
C VAL A 59 -4.93 7.15 4.72
N ARG A 60 -4.81 8.46 4.73
CA ARG A 60 -5.45 9.34 3.76
C ARG A 60 -4.42 10.22 3.07
N VAL A 61 -4.81 10.83 1.97
CA VAL A 61 -3.94 11.72 1.18
C VAL A 61 -4.67 13.04 1.00
N GLY A 62 -4.02 14.14 1.38
CA GLY A 62 -4.64 15.46 1.31
C GLY A 62 -5.93 15.55 2.11
N GLY A 63 -6.61 16.68 2.05
CA GLY A 63 -7.84 16.91 2.81
C GLY A 63 -9.13 16.46 2.12
N GLU A 64 -9.11 16.28 0.81
CA GLU A 64 -10.33 16.11 0.01
C GLU A 64 -10.39 14.80 -0.76
N THR A 65 -9.34 14.01 -0.76
CA THR A 65 -9.25 12.82 -1.59
C THR A 65 -9.73 11.60 -0.84
N ASP A 66 -10.70 10.89 -1.40
CA ASP A 66 -11.19 9.62 -0.87
C ASP A 66 -10.20 8.50 -1.16
N ALA A 67 -9.06 8.57 -0.47
CA ALA A 67 -8.06 7.54 -0.59
C ALA A 67 -8.51 6.28 0.15
N GLN A 68 -8.24 5.14 -0.48
CA GLN A 68 -8.42 3.83 0.12
C GLN A 68 -7.05 3.23 0.40
N CYS A 69 -6.97 2.38 1.38
CA CYS A 69 -5.74 1.68 1.68
C CYS A 69 -5.99 0.21 1.96
N LEU A 70 -5.00 -0.61 1.60
CA LEU A 70 -4.93 -2.01 1.99
C LEU A 70 -3.59 -2.22 2.68
N PHE A 71 -3.64 -2.90 3.81
CA PHE A 71 -2.46 -3.27 4.58
C PHE A 71 -2.23 -4.76 4.43
N ALA A 72 -0.98 -5.13 4.25
CA ALA A 72 -0.57 -6.52 4.39
C ALA A 72 -0.09 -6.73 5.82
N ILE A 73 -0.65 -7.72 6.49
CA ILE A 73 -0.27 -8.09 7.85
C ILE A 73 0.32 -9.49 7.81
N GLU A 74 1.47 -9.64 8.46
CA GLU A 74 2.02 -10.96 8.74
C GLU A 74 1.52 -11.42 10.11
N ARG A 75 0.95 -12.60 10.15
CA ARG A 75 0.50 -13.24 11.40
C ARG A 75 1.35 -14.46 11.66
N GLU A 76 1.92 -14.50 12.84
CA GLU A 76 2.71 -15.63 13.31
C GLU A 76 2.30 -15.95 14.76
N GLY A 77 1.54 -17.04 14.92
CA GLY A 77 0.93 -17.36 16.21
C GLY A 77 -0.02 -16.25 16.65
N LYS A 78 0.23 -15.67 17.84
CA LYS A 78 -0.55 -14.54 18.36
C LYS A 78 0.00 -13.19 17.96
N LEU A 79 1.16 -13.16 17.31
CA LEU A 79 1.80 -11.92 16.88
C LEU A 79 1.30 -11.53 15.50
N SER A 80 1.09 -10.23 15.32
CA SER A 80 0.78 -9.67 14.02
C SER A 80 1.55 -8.37 13.82
N ARG A 81 1.95 -8.08 12.58
CA ARG A 81 2.64 -6.84 12.25
C ARG A 81 2.32 -6.41 10.83
N PRO A 82 2.23 -5.10 10.57
CA PRO A 82 2.09 -4.62 9.21
C PRO A 82 3.42 -4.79 8.47
N ILE A 83 3.35 -5.34 7.25
CA ILE A 83 4.52 -5.57 6.41
C ILE A 83 4.42 -4.89 5.06
N GLY A 84 3.28 -4.31 4.74
CA GLY A 84 3.09 -3.58 3.50
C GLY A 84 1.84 -2.74 3.53
N VAL A 85 1.80 -1.75 2.67
CA VAL A 85 0.64 -0.90 2.48
C VAL A 85 0.58 -0.46 1.03
N VAL A 86 -0.62 -0.42 0.49
CA VAL A 86 -0.91 0.19 -0.80
C VAL A 86 -2.01 1.22 -0.59
N LEU A 87 -1.78 2.40 -1.15
CA LEU A 87 -2.69 3.53 -1.07
C LEU A 87 -3.14 3.87 -2.47
N TYR A 88 -4.44 3.94 -2.69
CA TYR A 88 -5.00 4.18 -4.01
C TYR A 88 -6.23 5.07 -3.96
N VAL A 89 -6.52 5.72 -5.09
CA VAL A 89 -7.70 6.58 -5.26
C VAL A 89 -8.39 6.24 -6.56
N ARG A 90 -9.68 6.53 -6.64
CA ARG A 90 -10.39 6.52 -7.90
C ARG A 90 -10.11 7.85 -8.62
N ALA A 91 -9.36 7.78 -9.70
CA ALA A 91 -9.01 8.95 -10.51
C ALA A 91 -9.86 8.94 -11.77
N GLY A 92 -10.93 9.73 -11.76
CA GLY A 92 -11.91 9.72 -12.85
C GLY A 92 -12.86 8.54 -12.74
N GLN A 93 -13.57 8.24 -13.84
CA GLN A 93 -14.64 7.22 -13.84
C GLN A 93 -14.14 5.80 -14.12
N GLU A 94 -13.01 5.70 -14.81
CA GLU A 94 -12.54 4.42 -15.33
C GLU A 94 -11.22 3.93 -14.71
N CYS A 95 -10.61 4.72 -13.85
CA CYS A 95 -9.25 4.44 -13.39
C CYS A 95 -9.14 4.46 -11.87
N ILE A 96 -8.40 3.49 -11.35
CA ILE A 96 -7.86 3.52 -9.99
C ILE A 96 -6.38 3.83 -10.12
N THR A 97 -5.90 4.83 -9.38
CA THR A 97 -4.49 5.20 -9.35
C THR A 97 -3.87 4.78 -8.02
N VAL A 98 -2.82 3.98 -8.10
CA VAL A 98 -2.03 3.60 -6.94
C VAL A 98 -1.04 4.72 -6.65
N LEU A 99 -1.17 5.34 -5.49
CA LEU A 99 -0.36 6.50 -5.08
C LEU A 99 0.91 6.10 -4.35
N HIS A 100 0.79 5.13 -3.47
CA HIS A 100 1.90 4.63 -2.68
C HIS A 100 1.82 3.12 -2.59
N LEU A 101 2.96 2.49 -2.68
CA LEU A 101 3.11 1.06 -2.51
C LEU A 101 4.44 0.84 -1.79
N VAL A 102 4.39 0.35 -0.58
CA VAL A 102 5.59 0.11 0.21
C VAL A 102 5.50 -1.23 0.91
N VAL A 103 6.62 -1.92 0.98
CA VAL A 103 6.75 -3.19 1.70
C VAL A 103 7.94 -3.10 2.65
N ALA A 104 7.86 -3.84 3.75
CA ALA A 104 8.96 -3.92 4.72
C ALA A 104 10.21 -4.50 4.04
N GLU A 105 11.39 -4.07 4.50
CA GLU A 105 12.67 -4.47 3.89
C GLU A 105 12.84 -5.97 3.66
N PRO A 106 12.48 -6.87 4.60
CA PRO A 106 12.62 -8.30 4.35
C PRO A 106 11.85 -8.80 3.14
N TYR A 107 10.78 -8.11 2.74
CA TYR A 107 9.93 -8.46 1.61
C TYR A 107 10.29 -7.72 0.33
N ALA A 108 11.19 -6.74 0.40
CA ALA A 108 11.62 -5.99 -0.76
C ALA A 108 12.61 -6.80 -1.60
N ALA A 109 12.85 -6.34 -2.82
CA ALA A 109 13.82 -6.98 -3.72
C ALA A 109 15.20 -7.08 -3.03
N GLY A 110 15.78 -8.27 -3.05
CA GLY A 110 17.03 -8.57 -2.37
C GLY A 110 16.90 -8.94 -0.90
N GLY A 111 15.72 -8.81 -0.32
CA GLY A 111 15.47 -9.23 1.04
C GLY A 111 15.24 -10.73 1.19
N PRO A 112 15.32 -11.27 2.42
CA PRO A 112 15.20 -12.72 2.65
C PRO A 112 13.81 -13.28 2.32
N ARG A 113 12.79 -12.46 2.25
CA ARG A 113 11.42 -12.84 1.91
C ARG A 113 10.92 -12.25 0.60
N ALA A 114 11.84 -11.84 -0.28
CA ALA A 114 11.50 -11.27 -1.59
C ALA A 114 10.71 -12.26 -2.47
N ASN A 115 10.88 -13.57 -2.26
CA ASN A 115 10.16 -14.61 -2.99
C ASN A 115 8.65 -14.64 -2.68
N GLN A 116 8.19 -13.97 -1.65
CA GLN A 116 6.77 -13.84 -1.35
C GLN A 116 6.05 -12.89 -2.30
N ASN A 117 6.79 -12.10 -3.09
CA ASN A 117 6.22 -11.16 -4.07
C ASN A 117 5.15 -10.26 -3.47
N LEU A 118 5.42 -9.69 -2.30
CA LEU A 118 4.41 -8.95 -1.53
C LEU A 118 3.89 -7.72 -2.29
N ALA A 119 4.78 -6.97 -2.91
CA ALA A 119 4.37 -5.77 -3.69
C ALA A 119 3.41 -6.17 -4.82
N LEU A 120 3.72 -7.23 -5.54
CA LEU A 120 2.84 -7.75 -6.60
C LEU A 120 1.49 -8.19 -6.04
N ARG A 121 1.50 -8.88 -4.91
CA ARG A 121 0.26 -9.34 -4.26
C ARG A 121 -0.63 -8.17 -3.81
N LEU A 122 -0.03 -7.09 -3.34
CA LEU A 122 -0.76 -5.86 -3.00
C LEU A 122 -1.40 -5.24 -4.25
N VAL A 123 -0.67 -5.14 -5.35
CA VAL A 123 -1.21 -4.64 -6.62
C VAL A 123 -2.34 -5.53 -7.11
N GLN A 124 -2.18 -6.84 -7.02
CA GLN A 124 -3.23 -7.80 -7.39
C GLN A 124 -4.48 -7.65 -6.53
N ALA A 125 -4.32 -7.34 -5.24
CA ALA A 125 -5.44 -7.06 -4.35
C ALA A 125 -6.20 -5.81 -4.79
N VAL A 126 -5.50 -4.75 -5.21
CA VAL A 126 -6.13 -3.54 -5.76
C VAL A 126 -6.86 -3.87 -7.07
N ARG A 127 -6.27 -4.68 -7.93
CA ARG A 127 -6.93 -5.12 -9.19
C ARG A 127 -8.22 -5.89 -8.91
N ARG A 128 -8.26 -6.70 -7.87
CA ARG A 128 -9.49 -7.39 -7.46
C ARG A 128 -10.57 -6.41 -7.02
N VAL A 129 -10.20 -5.40 -6.24
CA VAL A 129 -11.11 -4.32 -5.87
C VAL A 129 -11.64 -3.62 -7.13
N ALA A 130 -10.76 -3.32 -8.07
CA ALA A 130 -11.12 -2.67 -9.33
C ALA A 130 -12.14 -3.48 -10.14
N ARG A 131 -11.96 -4.80 -10.23
CA ARG A 131 -12.89 -5.69 -10.93
C ARG A 131 -14.27 -5.71 -10.30
N CYS A 132 -14.35 -5.49 -8.99
CA CYS A 132 -15.60 -5.45 -8.25
C CYS A 132 -16.24 -4.05 -8.26
N THR A 133 -15.56 -3.05 -8.82
CA THR A 133 -16.02 -1.68 -8.85
C THR A 133 -16.54 -1.34 -10.25
N SER A 134 -17.80 -0.92 -10.32
CA SER A 134 -18.45 -0.62 -11.59
C SER A 134 -17.72 0.50 -12.33
N GLY A 135 -17.47 0.27 -13.63
CA GLY A 135 -16.87 1.25 -14.52
C GLY A 135 -15.35 1.32 -14.53
N ILE A 136 -14.68 0.67 -13.61
CA ILE A 136 -13.22 0.69 -13.58
C ILE A 136 -12.64 -0.23 -14.65
N ARG A 137 -11.78 0.32 -15.51
CA ARG A 137 -11.11 -0.40 -16.60
C ARG A 137 -9.60 -0.50 -16.44
N HIS A 138 -9.00 0.44 -15.70
CA HIS A 138 -7.55 0.55 -15.59
C HIS A 138 -7.13 0.69 -14.13
N VAL A 139 -5.97 0.13 -13.81
CA VAL A 139 -5.24 0.43 -12.58
C VAL A 139 -3.91 1.02 -13.00
N GLU A 140 -3.68 2.29 -12.65
CA GLU A 140 -2.48 3.02 -12.96
C GLU A 140 -1.56 3.06 -11.75
N LEU A 141 -0.26 2.86 -11.97
CA LEU A 141 0.74 2.96 -10.93
C LEU A 141 1.52 4.26 -11.11
N VAL A 142 1.29 5.25 -10.26
CA VAL A 142 2.09 6.48 -10.22
C VAL A 142 3.54 6.16 -9.82
N TYR A 143 3.72 5.02 -9.21
CA TYR A 143 4.87 4.62 -8.45
C TYR A 143 5.90 3.80 -9.21
N SER A 144 5.72 3.51 -10.48
CA SER A 144 6.62 2.61 -11.18
C SER A 144 7.69 3.37 -11.95
N ARG A 145 8.92 3.31 -11.43
CA ARG A 145 10.15 3.78 -12.08
C ARG A 145 10.03 5.18 -12.71
N GLU A 146 10.23 5.31 -14.03
CA GLU A 146 10.22 6.60 -14.71
C GLU A 146 8.86 7.03 -15.22
N ARG A 147 7.98 6.08 -15.49
CA ARG A 147 6.61 6.37 -15.98
C ARG A 147 5.59 5.48 -15.29
N PRO A 148 4.45 6.04 -14.88
CA PRO A 148 3.35 5.22 -14.42
C PRO A 148 2.93 4.26 -15.54
N ARG A 149 2.69 3.01 -15.20
CA ARG A 149 2.18 2.03 -16.14
C ARG A 149 0.71 1.78 -15.84
N ALA A 150 -0.12 1.90 -16.87
CA ALA A 150 -1.49 1.48 -16.80
C ALA A 150 -1.53 -0.05 -16.80
N ALA A 151 -2.30 -0.63 -15.89
CA ALA A 151 -2.56 -2.06 -15.86
C ALA A 151 -4.07 -2.27 -15.95
N TYR A 152 -4.49 -3.20 -16.79
CA TYR A 152 -5.91 -3.50 -16.92
C TYR A 152 -6.40 -4.27 -15.69
N ALA A 153 -7.57 -3.90 -15.22
CA ALA A 153 -8.18 -4.48 -14.05
C ALA A 153 -8.63 -5.95 -14.26
#